data_e22143bce556415250a2ffa29c0be973
#
_entry.id   e22143bce556415250a2ffa29c0be973
#
_cell.length_a   1.000
_cell.length_b   1.000
_cell.length_c   1.000
_cell.angle_alpha   90.00
_cell.angle_beta   90.00
_cell.angle_gamma   90.00
#
_symmetry.space_group_name_H-M   'P 1'
#
loop_
_entity.id
_entity.type
_entity.pdbx_description
1 polymer ?
#
loop_
_entity_poly.entity_id
_entity_poly.type
_entity_poly.pdbx_seq_one_letter_code
_entity_poly.pdbx_strand_id
1 'polypeptide(L)'
;PGLLDRPMEERNHIEMQAIAALENIGSLVLFLVDESEACGTPYDEQMNLLEEVQQLLPETELMVVTSKADLYDPLPSMWDEVAEQEEAWRLGGGEGEPNLPLLLDARDRVCLSATENVGLDAMRLEIVRKVRSARPNDPMQLPEGWYRSDD
;
A
#
# COMPACT_ATOMS: atom_id res chain seq x y z
N PRO A 1 -6.75 14.18 9.83
CA PRO A 1 -7.54 13.35 10.76
C PRO A 1 -7.55 11.92 10.28
N GLY A 2 -7.45 10.99 11.22
CA GLY A 2 -7.58 9.57 10.92
C GLY A 2 -8.96 9.29 10.35
N LEU A 3 -9.01 8.83 9.10
CA LEU A 3 -10.26 8.63 8.36
C LEU A 3 -11.18 7.64 9.07
N LEU A 4 -10.61 6.74 9.85
CA LEU A 4 -11.22 5.48 10.14
C LEU A 4 -11.03 5.02 11.59
N ASP A 5 -10.61 5.90 12.49
CA ASP A 5 -10.40 5.59 13.90
C ASP A 5 -11.67 5.68 14.77
N ARG A 6 -12.83 5.94 14.13
CA ARG A 6 -14.14 6.05 14.80
C ARG A 6 -15.22 5.27 14.06
N PRO A 7 -16.27 4.78 14.76
CA PRO A 7 -17.45 4.19 14.12
C PRO A 7 -18.09 5.11 13.09
N MET A 8 -18.83 4.55 12.13
CA MET A 8 -19.49 5.33 11.06
C MET A 8 -20.34 6.47 11.58
N GLU A 9 -21.06 6.25 12.68
CA GLU A 9 -21.95 7.26 13.26
C GLU A 9 -21.20 8.45 13.84
N GLU A 10 -19.94 8.27 14.19
CA GLU A 10 -19.09 9.30 14.80
C GLU A 10 -18.21 10.05 13.79
N ARG A 11 -18.25 9.64 12.53
CA ARG A 11 -17.44 10.25 11.48
C ARG A 11 -18.00 11.61 11.09
N ASN A 12 -17.09 12.58 10.93
CA ASN A 12 -17.47 13.90 10.48
C ASN A 12 -17.77 13.93 8.97
N HIS A 13 -18.32 15.04 8.50
CA HIS A 13 -18.71 15.23 7.10
C HIS A 13 -17.55 15.04 6.11
N ILE A 14 -16.33 15.44 6.48
CA ILE A 14 -15.13 15.29 5.64
C ILE A 14 -14.76 13.82 5.48
N GLU A 15 -14.81 13.04 6.55
CA GLU A 15 -14.55 11.60 6.53
C GLU A 15 -15.58 10.88 5.66
N MET A 16 -16.85 11.24 5.76
CA MET A 16 -17.91 10.68 4.92
C MET A 16 -17.73 11.01 3.44
N GLN A 17 -17.30 12.23 3.10
CA GLN A 17 -16.99 12.60 1.72
C GLN A 17 -15.82 11.80 1.16
N ALA A 18 -14.78 11.54 1.96
CA ALA A 18 -13.64 10.74 1.54
C ALA A 18 -14.05 9.29 1.27
N ILE A 19 -14.90 8.69 2.11
CA ILE A 19 -15.45 7.34 1.88
C ILE A 19 -16.26 7.31 0.58
N ALA A 20 -17.13 8.27 0.35
CA ALA A 20 -17.89 8.36 -0.88
C ALA A 20 -17.00 8.52 -2.12
N ALA A 21 -15.92 9.28 -2.01
CA ALA A 21 -14.96 9.41 -3.09
C ALA A 21 -14.24 8.08 -3.39
N LEU A 22 -13.83 7.32 -2.37
CA LEU A 22 -13.24 6.00 -2.55
C LEU A 22 -14.20 5.04 -3.22
N GLU A 23 -15.46 5.04 -2.83
CA GLU A 23 -16.50 4.19 -3.41
C GLU A 23 -16.74 4.47 -4.90
N ASN A 24 -16.69 5.73 -5.31
CA ASN A 24 -17.04 6.14 -6.67
C ASN A 24 -15.85 6.28 -7.63
N ILE A 25 -14.67 6.56 -7.12
CA ILE A 25 -13.49 6.92 -7.92
C ILE A 25 -12.39 5.86 -7.81
N GLY A 26 -12.25 5.23 -6.66
CA GLY A 26 -11.19 4.28 -6.39
C GLY A 26 -11.31 3.00 -7.21
N SER A 27 -10.25 2.62 -7.91
CA SER A 27 -10.14 1.30 -8.57
C SER A 27 -9.34 0.31 -7.72
N LEU A 28 -8.50 0.82 -6.83
CA LEU A 28 -7.70 0.06 -5.87
C LEU A 28 -7.56 0.89 -4.60
N VAL A 29 -7.84 0.29 -3.47
CA VAL A 29 -7.63 0.91 -2.17
C VAL A 29 -6.47 0.22 -1.47
N LEU A 30 -5.50 1.00 -1.00
CA LEU A 30 -4.42 0.52 -0.15
C LEU A 30 -4.79 0.75 1.30
N PHE A 31 -4.84 -0.31 2.07
CA PHE A 31 -5.02 -0.24 3.51
C PHE A 31 -3.68 -0.47 4.21
N LEU A 32 -3.15 0.59 4.83
CA LEU A 32 -1.88 0.54 5.54
C LEU A 32 -2.08 0.11 6.99
N VAL A 33 -1.37 -0.93 7.40
CA VAL A 33 -1.38 -1.46 8.76
C VAL A 33 -0.03 -1.17 9.41
N ASP A 34 -0.05 -0.72 10.65
CA ASP A 34 1.14 -0.52 11.47
C ASP A 34 1.10 -1.49 12.67
N GLU A 35 1.76 -2.64 12.52
CA GLU A 35 1.84 -3.62 13.61
C GLU A 35 2.71 -3.18 14.79
N SER A 36 3.60 -2.19 14.59
CA SER A 36 4.40 -1.63 15.67
C SER A 36 3.59 -0.78 16.63
N GLU A 37 2.38 -0.40 16.23
CA GLU A 37 1.48 0.50 16.97
C GLU A 37 2.09 1.89 17.23
N ALA A 38 3.18 2.23 16.55
CA ALA A 38 3.81 3.56 16.65
C ALA A 38 2.90 4.68 16.12
N CYS A 39 1.89 4.34 15.34
CA CYS A 39 0.85 5.30 14.90
C CYS A 39 -0.11 5.70 16.03
N GLY A 40 -0.08 5.01 17.18
CA GLY A 40 -0.94 5.27 18.34
C GLY A 40 -2.27 4.50 18.33
N THR A 41 -2.54 3.70 17.31
CA THR A 41 -3.74 2.87 17.23
C THR A 41 -3.38 1.39 17.44
N PRO A 42 -4.02 0.71 18.41
CA PRO A 42 -3.79 -0.72 18.63
C PRO A 42 -4.07 -1.56 17.39
N TYR A 43 -3.33 -2.64 17.22
CA TYR A 43 -3.46 -3.54 16.06
C TYR A 43 -4.89 -4.07 15.88
N ASP A 44 -5.54 -4.46 16.98
CA ASP A 44 -6.92 -4.97 16.94
C ASP A 44 -7.91 -3.94 16.39
N GLU A 45 -7.73 -2.68 16.75
CA GLU A 45 -8.56 -1.60 16.21
C GLU A 45 -8.30 -1.37 14.72
N GLN A 46 -7.05 -1.50 14.27
CA GLN A 46 -6.70 -1.45 12.85
C GLN A 46 -7.37 -2.59 12.07
N MET A 47 -7.44 -3.79 12.65
CA MET A 47 -8.10 -4.93 12.00
C MET A 47 -9.62 -4.79 11.96
N ASN A 48 -10.24 -4.28 13.03
CA ASN A 48 -11.68 -3.97 13.03
C ASN A 48 -12.02 -2.97 11.93
N LEU A 49 -11.17 -1.98 11.78
CA LEU A 49 -11.31 -0.98 10.75
C LEU A 49 -11.17 -1.54 9.34
N LEU A 50 -10.21 -2.43 9.13
CA LEU A 50 -10.05 -3.14 7.85
C LEU A 50 -11.34 -3.89 7.49
N GLU A 51 -11.95 -4.57 8.45
CA GLU A 51 -13.21 -5.28 8.25
C GLU A 51 -14.35 -4.32 7.87
N GLU A 52 -14.47 -3.19 8.56
CA GLU A 52 -15.45 -2.16 8.22
C GLU A 52 -15.26 -1.63 6.79
N VAL A 53 -14.02 -1.35 6.40
CA VAL A 53 -13.71 -0.88 5.03
C VAL A 53 -14.08 -1.92 3.99
N GLN A 54 -13.78 -3.19 4.24
CA GLN A 54 -14.16 -4.28 3.34
C GLN A 54 -15.68 -4.38 3.16
N GLN A 55 -16.44 -4.16 4.22
CA GLN A 55 -17.90 -4.15 4.17
C GLN A 55 -18.46 -2.93 3.44
N LEU A 56 -17.81 -1.78 3.59
CA LEU A 56 -18.23 -0.53 2.93
C LEU A 56 -17.91 -0.51 1.44
N LEU A 57 -16.86 -1.19 1.02
CA LEU A 57 -16.33 -1.18 -0.35
C LEU A 57 -16.28 -2.59 -0.95
N PRO A 58 -17.43 -3.32 -1.02
CA PRO A 58 -17.42 -4.73 -1.43
C PRO A 58 -17.01 -4.94 -2.89
N GLU A 59 -17.20 -3.94 -3.74
CA GLU A 59 -16.87 -4.00 -5.17
C GLU A 59 -15.49 -3.45 -5.50
N THR A 60 -14.77 -2.93 -4.51
CA THR A 60 -13.46 -2.31 -4.70
C THR A 60 -12.36 -3.28 -4.31
N GLU A 61 -11.34 -3.42 -5.16
CA GLU A 61 -10.15 -4.20 -4.82
C GLU A 61 -9.38 -3.51 -3.70
N LEU A 62 -9.10 -4.27 -2.65
CA LEU A 62 -8.39 -3.79 -1.47
C LEU A 62 -7.07 -4.53 -1.32
N MET A 63 -5.98 -3.78 -1.20
CA MET A 63 -4.65 -4.32 -0.94
C MET A 63 -4.21 -3.92 0.47
N VAL A 64 -3.98 -4.91 1.33
CA VAL A 64 -3.48 -4.69 2.69
C VAL A 64 -1.96 -4.65 2.63
N VAL A 65 -1.37 -3.59 3.15
CA VAL A 65 0.08 -3.38 3.19
C VAL A 65 0.51 -3.07 4.61
N THR A 66 1.45 -3.84 5.14
CA THR A 66 2.02 -3.56 6.46
C THR A 66 3.23 -2.64 6.34
N SER A 67 3.19 -1.54 7.06
CA SER A 67 4.25 -0.54 7.08
C SER A 67 5.26 -0.79 8.19
N LYS A 68 6.35 -0.01 8.19
CA LYS A 68 7.37 -0.03 9.25
C LYS A 68 8.00 -1.41 9.46
N ALA A 69 8.23 -2.13 8.36
CA ALA A 69 8.80 -3.47 8.40
C ALA A 69 10.22 -3.53 8.97
N ASP A 70 10.92 -2.39 9.00
CA ASP A 70 12.22 -2.23 9.67
C ASP A 70 12.15 -2.44 11.19
N LEU A 71 10.95 -2.31 11.78
CA LEU A 71 10.72 -2.52 13.22
C LEU A 71 10.35 -3.98 13.56
N TYR A 72 10.26 -4.85 12.57
CA TYR A 72 9.94 -6.26 12.82
C TYR A 72 11.15 -6.99 13.40
N ASP A 73 10.90 -7.91 14.34
CA ASP A 73 11.90 -8.79 14.90
C ASP A 73 11.38 -10.26 14.88
N PRO A 74 11.93 -11.13 14.04
CA PRO A 74 12.97 -10.84 13.01
C PRO A 74 12.42 -10.03 11.82
N LEU A 75 13.34 -9.44 11.06
CA LEU A 75 12.99 -8.81 9.78
C LEU A 75 12.36 -9.82 8.82
N PRO A 76 11.53 -9.35 7.86
CA PRO A 76 11.01 -10.24 6.81
C PRO A 76 12.11 -11.04 6.12
N SER A 77 11.86 -12.31 5.83
CA SER A 77 12.86 -13.26 5.34
C SER A 77 13.54 -12.86 4.03
N MET A 78 12.84 -12.10 3.20
CA MET A 78 13.34 -11.61 1.90
C MET A 78 13.92 -10.21 1.96
N TRP A 79 14.12 -9.65 3.15
CA TRP A 79 14.54 -8.26 3.32
C TRP A 79 15.78 -7.90 2.51
N ASP A 80 16.86 -8.65 2.68
CA ASP A 80 18.13 -8.36 2.01
C ASP A 80 18.03 -8.51 0.50
N GLU A 81 17.33 -9.54 0.03
CA GLU A 81 17.14 -9.79 -1.40
C GLU A 81 16.33 -8.68 -2.07
N VAL A 82 15.21 -8.29 -1.45
CA VAL A 82 14.38 -7.19 -1.97
C VAL A 82 15.14 -5.87 -1.97
N ALA A 83 15.84 -5.57 -0.88
CA ALA A 83 16.65 -4.36 -0.76
C ALA A 83 17.72 -4.27 -1.84
N GLU A 84 18.46 -5.35 -2.09
CA GLU A 84 19.51 -5.42 -3.10
C GLU A 84 18.96 -5.28 -4.53
N GLN A 85 17.87 -5.96 -4.83
CA GLN A 85 17.27 -5.90 -6.18
C GLN A 85 16.65 -4.53 -6.48
N GLU A 86 15.98 -3.92 -5.51
CA GLU A 86 15.44 -2.57 -5.66
C GLU A 86 16.55 -1.54 -5.82
N GLU A 87 17.62 -1.65 -5.03
CA GLU A 87 18.77 -0.75 -5.15
C GLU A 87 19.47 -0.89 -6.51
N ALA A 88 19.69 -2.11 -6.97
CA ALA A 88 20.28 -2.37 -8.27
C ALA A 88 19.47 -1.78 -9.42
N TRP A 89 18.15 -1.92 -9.35
CA TRP A 89 17.25 -1.31 -10.33
C TRP A 89 17.32 0.22 -10.32
N ARG A 90 17.31 0.84 -9.16
CA ARG A 90 17.45 2.30 -9.03
C ARG A 90 18.79 2.80 -9.54
N LEU A 91 19.88 2.09 -9.25
CA LEU A 91 21.23 2.42 -9.75
C LEU A 91 21.34 2.27 -11.26
N GLY A 92 20.56 1.37 -11.85
CA GLY A 92 20.45 1.19 -13.30
C GLY A 92 19.54 2.21 -14.00
N GLY A 93 19.08 3.26 -13.28
CA GLY A 93 18.22 4.31 -13.83
C GLY A 93 16.75 4.22 -13.44
N GLY A 94 16.29 3.11 -12.89
CA GLY A 94 14.91 2.92 -12.45
C GLY A 94 13.89 2.91 -13.58
N GLU A 95 14.33 2.52 -14.79
CA GLU A 95 13.49 2.49 -15.99
C GLU A 95 12.83 1.14 -16.22
N GLY A 96 11.67 1.17 -16.89
CA GLY A 96 10.94 -0.01 -17.28
C GLY A 96 10.14 -0.64 -16.14
N GLU A 97 9.67 -1.84 -16.39
CA GLU A 97 8.87 -2.63 -15.44
C GLU A 97 9.61 -3.91 -15.07
N PRO A 98 10.62 -3.83 -14.17
CA PRO A 98 11.35 -5.01 -13.75
C PRO A 98 10.44 -5.93 -12.93
N ASN A 99 10.79 -7.20 -12.89
CA ASN A 99 10.14 -8.16 -12.01
C ASN A 99 10.83 -8.14 -10.63
N LEU A 100 10.49 -7.13 -9.83
CA LEU A 100 10.99 -7.03 -8.46
C LEU A 100 10.15 -7.90 -7.52
N PRO A 101 10.79 -8.68 -6.62
CA PRO A 101 10.04 -9.46 -5.64
C PRO A 101 9.37 -8.55 -4.62
N LEU A 102 8.13 -8.88 -4.26
CA LEU A 102 7.44 -8.22 -3.16
C LEU A 102 8.07 -8.63 -1.82
N LEU A 103 8.20 -7.67 -0.92
CA LEU A 103 8.55 -7.97 0.46
C LEU A 103 7.29 -8.47 1.16
N LEU A 104 7.34 -9.70 1.68
CA LEU A 104 6.21 -10.32 2.37
C LEU A 104 6.55 -10.56 3.84
N ASP A 105 5.58 -10.35 4.70
CA ASP A 105 5.68 -10.72 6.10
C ASP A 105 5.38 -12.22 6.32
N ALA A 106 5.42 -12.68 7.57
CA ALA A 106 5.19 -14.08 7.92
C ALA A 106 3.76 -14.58 7.60
N ARG A 107 2.83 -13.69 7.29
CA ARG A 107 1.44 -13.98 6.90
C ARG A 107 1.21 -13.81 5.41
N ASP A 108 2.29 -13.71 4.62
CA ASP A 108 2.23 -13.43 3.17
C ASP A 108 1.56 -12.09 2.81
N ARG A 109 1.53 -11.15 3.72
CA ARG A 109 1.10 -9.78 3.43
C ARG A 109 2.25 -8.97 2.87
N VAL A 110 1.97 -8.12 1.88
CA VAL A 110 2.95 -7.16 1.39
C VAL A 110 3.33 -6.20 2.52
N CYS A 111 4.61 -6.03 2.73
CA CYS A 111 5.11 -5.09 3.73
C CYS A 111 6.19 -4.18 3.12
N LEU A 112 6.50 -3.10 3.82
CA LEU A 112 7.49 -2.13 3.38
C LEU A 112 8.07 -1.35 4.56
N SER A 113 9.23 -0.74 4.31
CA SER A 113 9.81 0.29 5.16
C SER A 113 10.08 1.55 4.34
N ALA A 114 9.36 2.62 4.66
CA ALA A 114 9.61 3.92 4.04
C ALA A 114 10.94 4.53 4.52
N THR A 115 11.28 4.34 5.78
CA THR A 115 12.51 4.85 6.38
C THR A 115 13.74 4.23 5.73
N GLU A 116 13.75 2.91 5.53
CA GLU A 116 14.86 2.18 4.93
C GLU A 116 14.73 2.07 3.41
N ASN A 117 13.64 2.54 2.84
CA ASN A 117 13.34 2.47 1.40
C ASN A 117 13.42 1.04 0.85
N VAL A 118 12.79 0.10 1.54
CA VAL A 118 12.71 -1.31 1.15
C VAL A 118 11.26 -1.71 0.94
N GLY A 119 10.97 -2.36 -0.18
CA GLY A 119 9.64 -2.84 -0.54
C GLY A 119 8.77 -1.82 -1.28
N LEU A 120 9.15 -0.55 -1.34
CA LEU A 120 8.36 0.52 -1.98
C LEU A 120 8.30 0.39 -3.49
N ASP A 121 9.42 0.14 -4.15
CA ASP A 121 9.46 0.07 -5.62
C ASP A 121 8.68 -1.14 -6.13
N ALA A 122 8.86 -2.30 -5.50
CA ALA A 122 8.11 -3.50 -5.83
C ALA A 122 6.59 -3.30 -5.63
N MET A 123 6.20 -2.66 -4.53
CA MET A 123 4.80 -2.35 -4.27
C MET A 123 4.21 -1.40 -5.32
N ARG A 124 4.94 -0.35 -5.69
CA ARG A 124 4.48 0.60 -6.74
C ARG A 124 4.23 -0.11 -8.06
N LEU A 125 5.14 -0.99 -8.47
CA LEU A 125 4.97 -1.78 -9.69
C LEU A 125 3.76 -2.71 -9.60
N GLU A 126 3.53 -3.30 -8.46
CA GLU A 126 2.37 -4.17 -8.22
C GLU A 126 1.05 -3.38 -8.30
N ILE A 127 1.01 -2.19 -7.72
CA ILE A 127 -0.15 -1.29 -7.81
C ILE A 127 -0.46 -0.96 -9.28
N VAL A 128 0.56 -0.57 -10.04
CA VAL A 128 0.41 -0.26 -11.47
C VAL A 128 -0.14 -1.47 -12.23
N ARG A 129 0.39 -2.65 -11.98
CA ARG A 129 -0.05 -3.90 -12.61
C ARG A 129 -1.51 -4.21 -12.30
N LYS A 130 -1.93 -4.08 -11.04
CA LYS A 130 -3.31 -4.29 -10.60
C LYS A 130 -4.27 -3.30 -11.22
N VAL A 131 -3.93 -2.02 -11.23
CA VAL A 131 -4.79 -0.97 -11.80
C VAL A 131 -4.93 -1.14 -13.31
N ARG A 132 -3.87 -1.48 -14.02
CA ARG A 132 -3.92 -1.77 -15.47
C ARG A 132 -4.80 -2.98 -15.77
N SER A 133 -4.71 -4.03 -14.95
CA SER A 133 -5.54 -5.22 -15.12
C SER A 133 -7.03 -4.94 -14.89
N ALA A 134 -7.35 -4.04 -13.97
CA ALA A 134 -8.74 -3.65 -13.70
C ALA A 134 -9.35 -2.77 -14.80
N ARG A 135 -8.52 -2.03 -15.55
CA ARG A 135 -8.95 -1.09 -16.59
C ARG A 135 -8.12 -1.24 -17.88
N PRO A 136 -8.21 -2.37 -18.58
CA PRO A 136 -7.33 -2.66 -19.72
C PRO A 136 -7.51 -1.70 -20.90
N ASN A 137 -8.65 -1.03 -21.01
CA ASN A 137 -8.99 -0.12 -22.12
C ASN A 137 -8.93 1.37 -21.74
N ASP A 138 -8.55 1.69 -20.50
CA ASP A 138 -8.45 3.06 -20.05
C ASP A 138 -7.00 3.55 -20.22
N PRO A 139 -6.76 4.63 -21.00
CA PRO A 139 -5.42 5.22 -21.09
C PRO A 139 -5.08 5.87 -19.75
N MET A 140 -4.51 5.09 -18.86
CA MET A 140 -4.14 5.54 -17.54
C MET A 140 -2.95 6.49 -17.60
N GLN A 141 -3.18 7.73 -17.20
CA GLN A 141 -2.10 8.64 -16.89
C GLN A 141 -1.73 8.44 -15.41
N LEU A 142 -0.57 7.86 -15.19
CA LEU A 142 -0.05 7.75 -13.84
C LEU A 142 0.45 9.11 -13.36
N PRO A 143 0.30 9.42 -12.06
CA PRO A 143 0.83 10.64 -11.52
C PRO A 143 2.34 10.77 -11.78
N GLU A 144 2.78 12.00 -12.04
CA GLU A 144 4.19 12.32 -12.21
C GLU A 144 4.99 11.83 -10.98
N GLY A 145 6.09 11.14 -11.22
CA GLY A 145 6.92 10.58 -10.15
C GLY A 145 6.60 9.15 -9.74
N TRP A 146 5.58 8.51 -10.29
CA TRP A 146 5.31 7.08 -10.07
C TRP A 146 6.27 6.18 -10.83
N TYR A 147 6.70 6.63 -11.98
CA TYR A 147 7.91 6.13 -12.60
C TYR A 147 8.97 7.21 -12.41
N ARG A 148 10.18 6.83 -12.08
CA ARG A 148 11.27 7.78 -12.19
C ARG A 148 11.38 8.13 -13.67
N SER A 149 10.96 9.35 -13.99
CA SER A 149 11.36 9.96 -15.26
C SER A 149 12.86 10.22 -15.19
N ASP A 150 13.53 9.98 -16.28
CA ASP A 150 14.92 10.32 -16.45
C ASP A 150 15.14 11.80 -16.17
N ASP A 151 15.82 12.08 -15.11
CA ASP A 151 16.48 13.36 -14.91
C ASP A 151 17.94 13.24 -15.33
#